data_3a3312ef81d550faaac06b5748e15fbb
#
_entry.id   3a3312ef81d550faaac06b5748e15fbb
#
_cell.length_a   1.000
_cell.length_b   1.000
_cell.length_c   1.000
_cell.angle_alpha   90.00
_cell.angle_beta   90.00
_cell.angle_gamma   90.00
#
_symmetry.space_group_name_H-M   'P 1'
#
loop_
_entity.id
_entity.type
_entity.pdbx_description
1 polymer ?
#
loop_
_entity_poly.entity_id
_entity_poly.type
_entity_poly.pdbx_seq_one_letter_code
_entity_poly.pdbx_strand_id
1 'polypeptide(L)'
;MTRSNSEVEITTVDRKLHTQFSCLFSFVLILLVAGCGIPARAPDFSLNTFSGEEFRLSDLNNGESLVINFWYPSCPPCRNEMPHFQTVWEGLNGQNIRFLGIFVPKGFDTESEAKEFVDELGLTFDFATDKGAEVAEEYGVEYFPNTFFINEDGRIVHQEIRNLDERDLVSIIEKHLID
;
A
#
# COMPACT_ATOMS: atom_id res chain seq x y z
N MET A 1 55.32 52.99 -34.59
CA MET A 1 55.07 52.19 -33.39
C MET A 1 53.57 52.22 -33.12
N THR A 2 52.84 51.25 -33.71
CA THR A 2 51.43 51.11 -33.62
C THR A 2 51.14 49.84 -32.75
N ARG A 3 50.53 50.00 -31.63
CA ARG A 3 50.12 48.90 -30.74
C ARG A 3 48.62 48.65 -30.94
N SER A 4 48.34 47.44 -31.37
CA SER A 4 47.02 46.89 -31.74
C SER A 4 46.03 46.83 -30.57
N ASN A 5 44.80 47.26 -30.86
CA ASN A 5 43.64 47.24 -30.02
C ASN A 5 42.81 45.92 -30.31
N SER A 6 43.22 44.81 -29.71
CA SER A 6 42.50 43.53 -29.96
C SER A 6 42.24 42.66 -28.75
N GLU A 7 42.24 43.22 -27.52
CA GLU A 7 42.05 42.39 -26.29
C GLU A 7 40.76 42.63 -25.50
N VAL A 8 39.81 43.41 -26.02
CA VAL A 8 38.62 43.78 -25.22
C VAL A 8 37.29 43.08 -25.60
N GLU A 9 37.28 42.33 -26.71
CA GLU A 9 35.98 41.73 -27.16
C GLU A 9 35.68 40.31 -26.71
N ILE A 10 36.63 39.56 -26.13
CA ILE A 10 36.44 38.13 -25.80
C ILE A 10 35.75 37.93 -24.44
N THR A 11 35.76 38.89 -23.52
CA THR A 11 35.28 38.70 -22.16
C THR A 11 33.76 38.94 -21.95
N THR A 12 33.08 39.56 -22.90
CA THR A 12 31.64 39.88 -22.75
C THR A 12 30.68 38.82 -23.29
N VAL A 13 31.14 37.97 -24.20
CA VAL A 13 30.31 36.89 -24.79
C VAL A 13 30.18 35.71 -23.81
N ASP A 14 31.24 35.36 -23.09
CA ASP A 14 31.25 34.23 -22.14
C ASP A 14 30.34 34.44 -20.91
N ARG A 15 30.21 35.70 -20.48
CA ARG A 15 29.43 36.03 -19.29
C ARG A 15 27.90 35.91 -19.51
N LYS A 16 27.43 36.15 -20.73
CA LYS A 16 25.99 35.98 -21.07
C LYS A 16 25.61 34.53 -21.30
N LEU A 17 26.54 33.70 -21.80
CA LEU A 17 26.28 32.29 -22.04
C LEU A 17 26.18 31.51 -20.72
N HIS A 18 27.02 31.78 -19.74
CA HIS A 18 27.00 31.15 -18.42
C HIS A 18 25.72 31.49 -17.62
N THR A 19 25.21 32.74 -17.76
CA THR A 19 23.97 33.15 -17.04
C THR A 19 22.73 32.49 -17.62
N GLN A 20 22.66 32.28 -18.93
CA GLN A 20 21.51 31.59 -19.56
C GLN A 20 21.50 30.08 -19.27
N PHE A 21 22.68 29.42 -19.25
CA PHE A 21 22.77 28.01 -18.88
C PHE A 21 22.48 27.77 -17.41
N SER A 22 22.90 28.68 -16.51
CA SER A 22 22.61 28.56 -15.08
C SER A 22 21.14 28.70 -14.77
N CYS A 23 20.38 29.60 -15.45
CA CYS A 23 18.92 29.74 -15.26
C CYS A 23 18.13 28.55 -15.82
N LEU A 24 18.55 27.98 -16.96
CA LEU A 24 17.92 26.79 -17.52
C LEU A 24 18.14 25.54 -16.66
N PHE A 25 19.33 25.38 -16.09
CA PHE A 25 19.63 24.25 -15.19
C PHE A 25 18.88 24.34 -13.86
N SER A 26 18.70 25.57 -13.30
CA SER A 26 17.85 25.79 -12.10
C SER A 26 16.37 25.52 -12.36
N PHE A 27 15.87 25.83 -13.55
CA PHE A 27 14.45 25.60 -13.88
C PHE A 27 14.15 24.13 -14.11
N VAL A 28 15.08 23.36 -14.68
CA VAL A 28 14.97 21.90 -14.85
C VAL A 28 15.06 21.18 -13.51
N LEU A 29 15.88 21.65 -12.58
CA LEU A 29 16.03 21.05 -11.25
C LEU A 29 14.78 21.27 -10.36
N ILE A 30 14.07 22.39 -10.53
CA ILE A 30 12.83 22.69 -9.77
C ILE A 30 11.64 21.84 -10.25
N LEU A 31 11.61 21.41 -11.50
CA LEU A 31 10.57 20.52 -12.05
C LEU A 31 10.69 19.06 -11.57
N LEU A 32 11.84 18.65 -11.03
CA LEU A 32 12.05 17.29 -10.53
C LEU A 32 11.63 17.07 -9.06
N VAL A 33 11.23 18.12 -8.33
CA VAL A 33 10.90 18.03 -6.90
C VAL A 33 9.39 18.08 -6.63
N ALA A 34 8.54 18.29 -7.63
CA ALA A 34 7.09 18.31 -7.47
C ALA A 34 6.43 16.93 -7.72
N GLY A 35 7.13 15.86 -7.38
CA GLY A 35 6.55 14.53 -7.24
C GLY A 35 5.83 14.40 -5.90
N CYS A 36 4.76 15.14 -5.67
CA CYS A 36 3.79 14.82 -4.63
C CYS A 36 3.16 13.49 -5.07
N GLY A 37 3.70 12.38 -4.56
CA GLY A 37 3.26 11.04 -4.93
C GLY A 37 1.81 10.83 -4.54
N ILE A 38 0.91 10.92 -5.52
CA ILE A 38 -0.46 10.46 -5.33
C ILE A 38 -0.35 8.97 -4.98
N PRO A 39 -0.92 8.51 -3.86
CA PRO A 39 -0.87 7.08 -3.50
C PRO A 39 -1.33 6.21 -4.67
N ALA A 40 -0.64 5.10 -4.87
CA ALA A 40 -0.97 4.19 -5.97
C ALA A 40 -2.38 3.64 -5.82
N ARG A 41 -3.10 3.50 -6.93
CA ARG A 41 -4.39 2.79 -6.91
C ARG A 41 -4.15 1.32 -6.62
N ALA A 42 -4.94 0.74 -5.74
CA ALA A 42 -4.88 -0.69 -5.45
C ALA A 42 -5.20 -1.50 -6.71
N PRO A 43 -4.42 -2.54 -7.05
CA PRO A 43 -4.78 -3.48 -8.10
C PRO A 43 -6.16 -4.09 -7.85
N ASP A 44 -7.02 -4.14 -8.86
CA ASP A 44 -8.35 -4.76 -8.72
C ASP A 44 -8.23 -6.27 -8.72
N PHE A 45 -9.06 -6.93 -7.93
CA PHE A 45 -9.10 -8.39 -7.84
C PHE A 45 -10.49 -8.92 -7.52
N SER A 46 -10.69 -10.19 -7.79
CA SER A 46 -11.89 -10.94 -7.41
C SER A 46 -11.46 -12.28 -6.81
N LEU A 47 -11.94 -12.59 -5.60
CA LEU A 47 -11.67 -13.84 -4.88
C LEU A 47 -12.96 -14.40 -4.29
N ASN A 48 -13.03 -15.74 -4.19
CA ASN A 48 -14.10 -16.40 -3.45
C ASN A 48 -13.76 -16.37 -1.95
N THR A 49 -14.72 -15.89 -1.16
CA THR A 49 -14.62 -15.87 0.30
C THR A 49 -14.81 -17.27 0.88
N PHE A 50 -14.46 -17.44 2.15
CA PHE A 50 -14.70 -18.69 2.88
C PHE A 50 -16.19 -19.02 3.05
N SER A 51 -17.06 -17.99 3.00
CA SER A 51 -18.52 -18.15 2.98
C SER A 51 -19.05 -18.62 1.61
N GLY A 52 -18.24 -18.56 0.56
CA GLY A 52 -18.63 -18.92 -0.81
C GLY A 52 -19.15 -17.76 -1.65
N GLU A 53 -19.13 -16.55 -1.12
CA GLU A 53 -19.48 -15.34 -1.86
C GLU A 53 -18.27 -14.82 -2.63
N GLU A 54 -18.50 -14.10 -3.73
CA GLU A 54 -17.43 -13.43 -4.46
C GLU A 54 -17.16 -12.04 -3.85
N PHE A 55 -15.91 -11.78 -3.49
CA PHE A 55 -15.43 -10.46 -3.09
C PHE A 55 -14.70 -9.83 -4.26
N ARG A 56 -15.08 -8.61 -4.64
CA ARG A 56 -14.37 -7.80 -5.65
C ARG A 56 -13.99 -6.46 -5.03
N LEU A 57 -12.74 -6.04 -5.23
CA LEU A 57 -12.30 -4.73 -4.75
C LEU A 57 -13.10 -3.60 -5.41
N SER A 58 -13.39 -3.71 -6.71
CA SER A 58 -14.19 -2.71 -7.45
C SER A 58 -15.65 -2.61 -7.01
N ASP A 59 -16.17 -3.59 -6.28
CA ASP A 59 -17.54 -3.59 -5.74
C ASP A 59 -17.65 -2.89 -4.38
N LEU A 60 -16.52 -2.44 -3.79
CA LEU A 60 -16.56 -1.59 -2.61
C LEU A 60 -17.38 -0.33 -2.93
N ASN A 61 -18.43 -0.13 -2.15
CA ASN A 61 -19.31 1.02 -2.34
C ASN A 61 -18.56 2.32 -2.05
N ASN A 62 -18.99 3.41 -2.70
CA ASN A 62 -18.41 4.72 -2.50
C ASN A 62 -18.34 5.09 -1.02
N GLY A 63 -17.15 5.34 -0.52
CA GLY A 63 -16.87 5.70 0.85
C GLY A 63 -16.50 4.54 1.78
N GLU A 64 -16.32 3.30 1.29
CA GLU A 64 -15.74 2.21 2.06
C GLU A 64 -14.22 2.17 1.92
N SER A 65 -13.54 2.13 3.05
CA SER A 65 -12.11 1.81 3.14
C SER A 65 -11.90 0.31 3.38
N LEU A 66 -10.72 -0.22 3.06
CA LEU A 66 -10.42 -1.64 3.20
C LEU A 66 -9.05 -1.87 3.84
N VAL A 67 -9.01 -2.78 4.81
CA VAL A 67 -7.78 -3.35 5.36
C VAL A 67 -7.64 -4.76 4.81
N ILE A 68 -6.60 -5.00 3.99
CA ILE A 68 -6.25 -6.33 3.47
C ILE A 68 -5.08 -6.86 4.25
N ASN A 69 -5.20 -8.08 4.78
CA ASN A 69 -4.10 -8.80 5.42
C ASN A 69 -3.81 -10.09 4.66
N PHE A 70 -2.59 -10.23 4.14
CA PHE A 70 -2.10 -11.46 3.50
C PHE A 70 -1.44 -12.36 4.55
N TRP A 71 -1.88 -13.63 4.62
CA TRP A 71 -1.50 -14.55 5.67
C TRP A 71 -1.53 -16.03 5.25
N TYR A 72 -1.03 -16.91 6.12
CA TYR A 72 -1.21 -18.37 6.00
C TYR A 72 -1.15 -19.04 7.40
N PRO A 73 -1.82 -20.21 7.60
CA PRO A 73 -1.98 -20.84 8.91
C PRO A 73 -0.71 -21.19 9.64
N SER A 74 0.34 -21.67 8.95
CA SER A 74 1.62 -22.06 9.56
C SER A 74 2.56 -20.87 9.84
N CYS A 75 2.16 -19.63 9.56
CA CYS A 75 2.93 -18.42 9.82
C CYS A 75 2.77 -17.95 11.28
N PRO A 76 3.78 -18.10 12.17
CA PRO A 76 3.61 -17.76 13.57
C PRO A 76 3.27 -16.27 13.83
N PRO A 77 3.91 -15.28 13.18
CA PRO A 77 3.52 -13.88 13.37
C PRO A 77 2.11 -13.57 12.85
N CYS A 78 1.65 -14.23 11.77
CA CYS A 78 0.28 -14.08 11.28
C CYS A 78 -0.74 -14.58 12.32
N ARG A 79 -0.48 -15.75 12.93
CA ARG A 79 -1.33 -16.31 13.99
C ARG A 79 -1.43 -15.38 15.20
N ASN A 80 -0.34 -14.70 15.53
CA ASN A 80 -0.28 -13.82 16.70
C ASN A 80 -1.09 -12.53 16.51
N GLU A 81 -1.22 -12.01 15.29
CA GLU A 81 -1.94 -10.75 15.03
C GLU A 81 -3.45 -10.92 14.83
N MET A 82 -3.93 -12.10 14.38
CA MET A 82 -5.34 -12.31 14.04
C MET A 82 -6.33 -11.97 15.18
N PRO A 83 -6.08 -12.30 16.46
CA PRO A 83 -6.95 -11.87 17.56
C PRO A 83 -7.04 -10.34 17.69
N HIS A 84 -5.95 -9.61 17.39
CA HIS A 84 -5.93 -8.16 17.42
C HIS A 84 -6.76 -7.56 16.29
N PHE A 85 -6.69 -8.16 15.09
CA PHE A 85 -7.55 -7.79 13.96
C PHE A 85 -9.03 -7.96 14.32
N GLN A 86 -9.40 -9.07 14.96
CA GLN A 86 -10.78 -9.32 15.40
C GLN A 86 -11.24 -8.26 16.41
N THR A 87 -10.43 -7.97 17.43
CA THR A 87 -10.77 -6.96 18.44
C THR A 87 -11.01 -5.58 17.80
N VAL A 88 -10.14 -5.17 16.89
CA VAL A 88 -10.28 -3.88 16.21
C VAL A 88 -11.47 -3.88 15.26
N TRP A 89 -11.69 -4.96 14.50
CA TRP A 89 -12.86 -5.14 13.65
C TRP A 89 -14.18 -4.96 14.43
N GLU A 90 -14.32 -5.62 15.58
CA GLU A 90 -15.49 -5.48 16.44
C GLU A 90 -15.66 -4.05 16.99
N GLY A 91 -14.56 -3.37 17.29
CA GLY A 91 -14.55 -1.99 17.79
C GLY A 91 -14.94 -0.94 16.73
N LEU A 92 -14.80 -1.26 15.44
CA LEU A 92 -15.11 -0.35 14.32
C LEU A 92 -16.59 -0.37 13.88
N ASN A 93 -17.50 -0.94 14.68
CA ASN A 93 -18.92 -1.00 14.38
C ASN A 93 -19.51 0.38 13.99
N GLY A 94 -20.04 0.48 12.78
CA GLY A 94 -20.62 1.71 12.22
C GLY A 94 -19.62 2.60 11.50
N GLN A 95 -18.36 2.22 11.41
CA GLN A 95 -17.37 2.84 10.52
C GLN A 95 -17.40 2.12 9.17
N ASN A 96 -17.17 2.89 8.11
CA ASN A 96 -17.25 2.38 6.74
C ASN A 96 -15.90 1.75 6.32
N ILE A 97 -15.40 0.80 7.14
CA ILE A 97 -14.12 0.12 6.95
C ILE A 97 -14.35 -1.38 6.95
N ARG A 98 -13.95 -2.06 5.88
CA ARG A 98 -14.00 -3.52 5.77
C ARG A 98 -12.63 -4.12 6.06
N PHE A 99 -12.61 -5.35 6.57
CA PHE A 99 -11.41 -6.17 6.73
C PHE A 99 -11.52 -7.40 5.85
N LEU A 100 -10.41 -7.74 5.18
CA LEU A 100 -10.30 -8.94 4.35
C LEU A 100 -8.98 -9.66 4.64
N GLY A 101 -9.06 -10.86 5.21
CA GLY A 101 -7.92 -11.76 5.32
C GLY A 101 -7.77 -12.57 4.04
N ILE A 102 -6.67 -12.39 3.31
CA ILE A 102 -6.36 -13.18 2.11
C ILE A 102 -5.39 -14.30 2.48
N PHE A 103 -5.91 -15.52 2.51
CA PHE A 103 -5.11 -16.72 2.66
C PHE A 103 -4.34 -17.00 1.36
N VAL A 104 -3.02 -17.07 1.47
CA VAL A 104 -2.11 -17.44 0.39
C VAL A 104 -1.48 -18.78 0.72
N PRO A 105 -1.77 -19.88 -0.02
CA PRO A 105 -1.20 -21.20 0.26
C PRO A 105 0.33 -21.18 0.24
N LYS A 106 0.96 -21.59 1.32
CA LYS A 106 2.42 -21.75 1.43
C LYS A 106 2.78 -23.14 1.93
N GLY A 107 3.76 -23.75 1.29
CA GLY A 107 4.21 -25.10 1.67
C GLY A 107 3.09 -26.12 1.61
N PHE A 108 2.65 -26.61 2.77
CA PHE A 108 1.59 -27.60 2.91
C PHE A 108 0.26 -27.00 3.44
N ASP A 109 0.19 -25.68 3.64
CA ASP A 109 -1.03 -25.04 4.13
C ASP A 109 -2.19 -25.20 3.12
N THR A 110 -3.33 -25.61 3.63
CA THR A 110 -4.54 -25.86 2.85
C THR A 110 -5.64 -24.87 3.24
N GLU A 111 -6.60 -24.66 2.33
CA GLU A 111 -7.80 -23.85 2.62
C GLU A 111 -8.61 -24.43 3.79
N SER A 112 -8.63 -25.75 3.96
CA SER A 112 -9.31 -26.40 5.08
C SER A 112 -8.69 -26.01 6.42
N GLU A 113 -7.36 -26.03 6.52
CA GLU A 113 -6.62 -25.60 7.72
C GLU A 113 -6.79 -24.11 7.96
N ALA A 114 -6.85 -23.30 6.89
CA ALA A 114 -7.11 -21.88 7.01
C ALA A 114 -8.51 -21.61 7.57
N LYS A 115 -9.55 -22.31 7.10
CA LYS A 115 -10.92 -22.21 7.62
C LYS A 115 -11.00 -22.68 9.07
N GLU A 116 -10.40 -23.82 9.40
CA GLU A 116 -10.33 -24.33 10.77
C GLU A 116 -9.68 -23.32 11.72
N PHE A 117 -8.58 -22.69 11.33
CA PHE A 117 -7.92 -21.66 12.11
C PHE A 117 -8.82 -20.42 12.35
N VAL A 118 -9.53 -19.95 11.32
CA VAL A 118 -10.49 -18.84 11.42
C VAL A 118 -11.61 -19.18 12.40
N ASP A 119 -12.15 -20.40 12.30
CA ASP A 119 -13.23 -20.90 13.18
C ASP A 119 -12.75 -21.06 14.62
N GLU A 120 -11.55 -21.65 14.85
CA GLU A 120 -10.98 -21.83 16.19
C GLU A 120 -10.78 -20.51 16.94
N LEU A 121 -10.40 -19.45 16.24
CA LEU A 121 -10.19 -18.12 16.83
C LEU A 121 -11.47 -17.27 16.86
N GLY A 122 -12.58 -17.75 16.29
CA GLY A 122 -13.83 -17.00 16.20
C GLY A 122 -13.71 -15.70 15.41
N LEU A 123 -12.91 -15.70 14.33
CA LEU A 123 -12.72 -14.52 13.48
C LEU A 123 -13.96 -14.33 12.60
N THR A 124 -14.50 -13.10 12.57
CA THR A 124 -15.79 -12.80 11.92
C THR A 124 -15.73 -11.80 10.78
N PHE A 125 -14.57 -11.21 10.50
CA PHE A 125 -14.38 -10.42 9.28
C PHE A 125 -14.21 -11.34 8.05
N ASP A 126 -14.21 -10.76 6.85
CA ASP A 126 -14.16 -11.55 5.62
C ASP A 126 -12.80 -12.23 5.41
N PHE A 127 -12.84 -13.48 4.93
CA PHE A 127 -11.65 -14.24 4.51
C PHE A 127 -11.85 -14.79 3.11
N ALA A 128 -10.79 -14.76 2.29
CA ALA A 128 -10.79 -15.29 0.93
C ALA A 128 -9.50 -16.09 0.66
N THR A 129 -9.53 -16.95 -0.38
CA THR A 129 -8.38 -17.74 -0.82
C THR A 129 -7.82 -17.16 -2.12
N ASP A 130 -6.54 -16.80 -2.10
CA ASP A 130 -5.73 -16.53 -3.28
C ASP A 130 -4.98 -17.79 -3.68
N LYS A 131 -5.67 -18.70 -4.39
CA LYS A 131 -5.21 -20.07 -4.63
C LYS A 131 -3.91 -20.18 -5.42
N GLY A 132 -3.72 -19.28 -6.39
CA GLY A 132 -2.54 -19.24 -7.25
C GLY A 132 -1.52 -18.18 -6.81
N ALA A 133 -1.79 -17.45 -5.74
CA ALA A 133 -1.02 -16.29 -5.27
C ALA A 133 -0.96 -15.12 -6.28
N GLU A 134 -1.89 -15.05 -7.24
CA GLU A 134 -1.91 -14.00 -8.27
C GLU A 134 -2.14 -12.61 -7.65
N VAL A 135 -3.06 -12.50 -6.68
CA VAL A 135 -3.32 -11.23 -5.98
C VAL A 135 -2.12 -10.84 -5.13
N ALA A 136 -1.52 -11.80 -4.41
CA ALA A 136 -0.31 -11.55 -3.64
C ALA A 136 0.85 -11.08 -4.52
N GLU A 137 1.01 -11.63 -5.73
CA GLU A 137 2.03 -11.20 -6.69
C GLU A 137 1.75 -9.79 -7.22
N GLU A 138 0.51 -9.46 -7.58
CA GLU A 138 0.13 -8.12 -8.04
C GLU A 138 0.32 -7.04 -6.98
N TYR A 139 0.13 -7.39 -5.69
CA TYR A 139 0.40 -6.52 -4.55
C TYR A 139 1.87 -6.52 -4.11
N GLY A 140 2.74 -7.30 -4.74
CA GLY A 140 4.17 -7.39 -4.41
C GLY A 140 4.44 -8.01 -3.04
N VAL A 141 3.60 -8.97 -2.60
CA VAL A 141 3.71 -9.62 -1.29
C VAL A 141 4.80 -10.67 -1.30
N GLU A 142 5.97 -10.33 -0.76
CA GLU A 142 7.11 -11.25 -0.61
C GLU A 142 7.22 -11.85 0.80
N TYR A 143 6.79 -11.09 1.81
CA TYR A 143 6.89 -11.43 3.24
C TYR A 143 5.52 -11.42 3.92
N PHE A 144 5.36 -12.24 4.95
CA PHE A 144 4.11 -12.41 5.70
C PHE A 144 4.34 -12.22 7.21
N PRO A 145 3.36 -11.62 7.91
CA PRO A 145 2.14 -11.03 7.37
C PRO A 145 2.44 -9.73 6.60
N ASN A 146 1.52 -9.36 5.72
CA ASN A 146 1.59 -8.11 4.97
C ASN A 146 0.22 -7.47 4.92
N THR A 147 0.11 -6.25 5.44
CA THR A 147 -1.17 -5.55 5.58
C THR A 147 -1.19 -4.28 4.75
N PHE A 148 -2.20 -4.13 3.91
CA PHE A 148 -2.46 -2.94 3.11
C PHE A 148 -3.68 -2.19 3.63
N PHE A 149 -3.59 -0.88 3.67
CA PHE A 149 -4.67 0.03 4.02
C PHE A 149 -5.08 0.81 2.78
N ILE A 150 -6.31 0.64 2.36
CA ILE A 150 -6.87 1.20 1.13
C ILE A 150 -7.99 2.15 1.53
N ASN A 151 -7.88 3.41 1.11
CA ASN A 151 -8.89 4.41 1.39
C ASN A 151 -10.12 4.30 0.48
N GLU A 152 -11.14 5.11 0.75
CA GLU A 152 -12.40 5.17 0.00
C GLU A 152 -12.25 5.47 -1.50
N ASP A 153 -11.12 6.06 -1.92
CA ASP A 153 -10.79 6.30 -3.33
C ASP A 153 -10.16 5.06 -4.01
N GLY A 154 -10.00 3.95 -3.29
CA GLY A 154 -9.33 2.75 -3.76
C GLY A 154 -7.81 2.91 -3.89
N ARG A 155 -7.19 3.75 -3.07
CA ARG A 155 -5.74 3.99 -3.07
C ARG A 155 -5.08 3.34 -1.87
N ILE A 156 -3.92 2.72 -2.09
CA ILE A 156 -3.08 2.20 -1.02
C ILE A 156 -2.44 3.39 -0.30
N VAL A 157 -2.91 3.69 0.90
CA VAL A 157 -2.43 4.83 1.70
C VAL A 157 -1.39 4.42 2.73
N HIS A 158 -1.32 3.13 3.08
CA HIS A 158 -0.30 2.59 3.98
C HIS A 158 -0.09 1.09 3.74
N GLN A 159 1.11 0.58 4.08
CA GLN A 159 1.47 -0.84 4.06
C GLN A 159 2.36 -1.16 5.25
N GLU A 160 2.13 -2.30 5.90
CA GLU A 160 2.98 -2.85 6.97
C GLU A 160 3.39 -4.28 6.68
N ILE A 161 4.71 -4.55 6.82
CA ILE A 161 5.32 -5.88 6.59
C ILE A 161 5.82 -6.45 7.92
N ARG A 162 4.94 -6.50 8.90
CA ARG A 162 5.17 -7.06 10.24
C ARG A 162 3.83 -7.38 10.88
N ASN A 163 3.83 -8.20 11.92
CA ASN A 163 2.61 -8.36 12.72
C ASN A 163 2.23 -7.05 13.43
N LEU A 164 0.94 -6.80 13.50
CA LEU A 164 0.35 -5.61 14.10
C LEU A 164 -0.39 -5.98 15.40
N ASP A 165 -0.20 -5.17 16.44
CA ASP A 165 -1.06 -5.22 17.63
C ASP A 165 -2.26 -4.26 17.49
N GLU A 166 -3.18 -4.28 18.47
CA GLU A 166 -4.39 -3.43 18.46
C GLU A 166 -4.05 -1.93 18.36
N ARG A 167 -3.02 -1.47 19.06
CA ARG A 167 -2.63 -0.04 19.07
C ARG A 167 -2.07 0.38 17.72
N ASP A 168 -1.28 -0.50 17.11
CA ASP A 168 -0.73 -0.28 15.78
C ASP A 168 -1.89 -0.14 14.77
N LEU A 169 -2.81 -1.11 14.76
CA LEU A 169 -3.96 -1.12 13.85
C LEU A 169 -4.83 0.11 14.01
N VAL A 170 -5.24 0.44 15.25
CA VAL A 170 -6.06 1.62 15.54
C VAL A 170 -5.36 2.90 15.09
N SER A 171 -4.07 3.06 15.44
CA SER A 171 -3.30 4.25 15.08
C SER A 171 -3.17 4.45 13.58
N ILE A 172 -2.96 3.36 12.81
CA ILE A 172 -2.85 3.42 11.36
C ILE A 172 -4.22 3.73 10.72
N ILE A 173 -5.27 3.09 11.20
CA ILE A 173 -6.65 3.29 10.72
C ILE A 173 -7.09 4.74 10.96
N GLU A 174 -6.93 5.25 12.20
CA GLU A 174 -7.28 6.63 12.54
C GLU A 174 -6.52 7.65 11.70
N LYS A 175 -5.25 7.38 11.42
CA LYS A 175 -4.39 8.29 10.66
C LYS A 175 -4.66 8.30 9.15
N HIS A 176 -5.11 7.18 8.59
CA HIS A 176 -5.10 6.98 7.13
C HIS A 176 -6.46 6.66 6.52
N LEU A 177 -7.42 6.15 7.32
CA LEU A 177 -8.73 5.71 6.83
C LEU A 177 -9.92 6.44 7.47
N ILE A 178 -9.70 7.15 8.57
CA ILE A 178 -10.73 7.95 9.25
C ILE A 178 -10.31 9.42 9.12
N ASP A 179 -11.18 10.25 8.57
CA ASP A 179 -11.03 11.72 8.51
C ASP A 179 -11.41 12.41 9.84
#